data_fa117aa731e94c111de899e7d79b7e5c
#
_entry.id   fa117aa731e94c111de899e7d79b7e5c
#
_cell.length_a   1.000
_cell.length_b   1.000
_cell.length_c   1.000
_cell.angle_alpha   90.00
_cell.angle_beta   90.00
_cell.angle_gamma   90.00
#
_symmetry.space_group_name_H-M   'P 1'
#
loop_
_entity.id
_entity.type
_entity.pdbx_description
1 polymer ?
#
loop_
_entity_poly.entity_id
_entity_poly.type
_entity_poly.pdbx_seq_one_letter_code
_entity_poly.pdbx_strand_id
1 'polypeptide(L)'
;VYGRGGCSQIIQKGQITMEHDVLQKENQITEGVIWKQILLFFFPILLGTFFQQLYNAADAMIVGRYVGKEALSAVGGITGTLINLLVGFFVGLSSGATVIISQYYGAKRPKHVSLAVHTAIAFCLVGGIALMILGIILAPFALRATGTPAEIIPYAVLYMRIYFIGIIGNLIYNIGSGILRAIGDSKRPLYFLIVSC
;
A
#
# COMPACT_ATOMS: atom_id res chain seq x y z
N VAL A 1 37.13 -3.69 32.88
CA VAL A 1 36.25 -2.52 32.75
C VAL A 1 36.54 -1.82 31.42
N TYR A 2 36.12 -2.39 30.28
CA TYR A 2 36.17 -1.70 28.98
C TYR A 2 35.01 -2.25 28.13
N GLY A 3 34.07 -1.39 27.69
CA GLY A 3 33.17 -1.79 26.59
C GLY A 3 31.72 -1.32 26.63
N ARG A 4 31.25 -0.48 27.54
CA ARG A 4 29.85 0.01 27.52
C ARG A 4 29.64 1.40 26.91
N GLY A 5 30.71 2.18 26.66
CA GLY A 5 30.59 3.54 26.11
C GLY A 5 30.48 3.63 24.58
N GLY A 6 31.02 2.67 23.85
CA GLY A 6 31.10 2.74 22.38
C GLY A 6 29.77 2.49 21.67
N CYS A 7 28.99 1.54 22.15
CA CYS A 7 27.71 1.19 21.51
C CYS A 7 26.65 2.28 21.72
N SER A 8 26.62 2.88 22.92
CA SER A 8 25.70 4.00 23.20
C SER A 8 26.02 5.25 22.37
N GLN A 9 27.29 5.54 22.14
CA GLN A 9 27.71 6.68 21.31
C GLN A 9 27.41 6.46 19.81
N ILE A 10 27.51 5.23 19.31
CA ILE A 10 27.19 4.90 17.92
C ILE A 10 25.68 5.02 17.68
N ILE A 11 24.86 4.54 18.61
CA ILE A 11 23.40 4.65 18.55
C ILE A 11 22.97 6.13 18.63
N GLN A 12 23.56 6.90 19.52
CA GLN A 12 23.26 8.32 19.68
C GLN A 12 23.71 9.13 18.46
N LYS A 13 24.85 8.81 17.86
CA LYS A 13 25.33 9.44 16.64
C LYS A 13 24.47 9.08 15.43
N GLY A 14 24.01 7.83 15.32
CA GLY A 14 23.05 7.39 14.31
C GLY A 14 21.68 8.07 14.45
N GLN A 15 21.19 8.26 15.68
CA GLN A 15 19.96 9.01 15.93
C GLN A 15 20.08 10.49 15.56
N ILE A 16 21.18 11.14 15.93
CA ILE A 16 21.44 12.55 15.60
C ILE A 16 21.60 12.74 14.09
N THR A 17 22.24 11.82 13.38
CA THR A 17 22.39 11.89 11.92
C THR A 17 21.04 11.70 11.21
N MET A 18 20.22 10.74 11.65
CA MET A 18 18.87 10.57 11.12
C MET A 18 17.96 11.76 11.43
N GLU A 19 18.06 12.33 12.62
CA GLU A 19 17.31 13.53 13.01
C GLU A 19 17.73 14.75 12.19
N HIS A 20 19.04 14.90 11.91
CA HIS A 20 19.56 15.97 11.07
C HIS A 20 19.15 15.81 9.59
N ASP A 21 19.18 14.59 9.05
CA ASP A 21 18.71 14.29 7.69
C ASP A 21 17.20 14.48 7.55
N VAL A 22 16.43 14.16 8.58
CA VAL A 22 14.98 14.40 8.62
C VAL A 22 14.70 15.91 8.66
N LEU A 23 15.43 16.68 9.50
CA LEU A 23 15.27 18.13 9.60
C LEU A 23 15.72 18.88 8.33
N GLN A 24 16.77 18.40 7.64
CA GLN A 24 17.17 18.97 6.35
C GLN A 24 16.14 18.68 5.24
N LYS A 25 15.47 17.52 5.27
CA LYS A 25 14.38 17.21 4.35
C LYS A 25 13.11 18.01 4.64
N GLU A 26 12.84 18.34 5.91
CA GLU A 26 11.72 19.19 6.31
C GLU A 26 11.77 20.58 5.65
N ASN A 27 12.95 21.18 5.56
CA ASN A 27 13.12 22.50 4.94
C ASN A 27 12.87 22.48 3.42
N GLN A 28 13.04 21.34 2.75
CA GLN A 28 12.81 21.23 1.30
C GLN A 28 11.33 21.20 0.90
N ILE A 29 10.44 20.83 1.81
CA ILE A 29 9.00 20.69 1.50
C ILE A 29 8.22 21.96 1.88
N THR A 30 8.68 22.67 2.91
CA THR A 30 8.01 23.85 3.46
C THR A 30 8.56 25.19 2.96
N GLU A 31 9.78 25.20 2.37
CA GLU A 31 10.44 26.41 1.88
C GLU A 31 10.70 26.30 0.38
N GLY A 32 10.16 27.25 -0.41
CA GLY A 32 10.41 27.36 -1.86
C GLY A 32 9.16 27.60 -2.70
N VAL A 33 9.31 27.51 -4.01
CA VAL A 33 8.22 27.74 -4.97
C VAL A 33 7.26 26.54 -4.95
N ILE A 34 6.09 26.72 -4.37
CA ILE A 34 5.09 25.67 -4.06
C ILE A 34 4.78 24.78 -5.28
N TRP A 35 4.55 25.37 -6.46
CA TRP A 35 4.21 24.60 -7.65
C TRP A 35 5.34 23.66 -8.12
N LYS A 36 6.61 24.06 -7.97
CA LYS A 36 7.77 23.23 -8.32
C LYS A 36 7.89 22.02 -7.39
N GLN A 37 7.62 22.19 -6.12
CA GLN A 37 7.62 21.11 -5.13
C GLN A 37 6.47 20.14 -5.36
N ILE A 38 5.27 20.66 -5.68
CA ILE A 38 4.11 19.82 -6.04
C ILE A 38 4.44 18.96 -7.26
N LEU A 39 5.03 19.52 -8.31
CA LEU A 39 5.41 18.75 -9.50
C LEU A 39 6.45 17.68 -9.19
N LEU A 40 7.45 18.00 -8.37
CA LEU A 40 8.54 17.09 -8.00
C LEU A 40 8.04 15.94 -7.12
N PHE A 41 6.98 16.17 -6.33
CA PHE A 41 6.29 15.17 -5.55
C PHE A 41 5.30 14.36 -6.39
N PHE A 42 4.60 14.99 -7.32
CA PHE A 42 3.59 14.39 -8.18
C PHE A 42 4.19 13.41 -9.20
N PHE A 43 5.33 13.78 -9.82
CA PHE A 43 5.94 13.00 -10.89
C PHE A 43 6.29 11.55 -10.50
N PRO A 44 6.94 11.27 -9.34
CA PRO A 44 7.16 9.91 -8.89
C PRO A 44 5.88 9.11 -8.65
N ILE A 45 4.82 9.77 -8.14
CA ILE A 45 3.53 9.10 -7.90
C ILE A 45 2.88 8.73 -9.24
N LEU A 46 2.92 9.64 -10.21
CA LEU A 46 2.38 9.41 -11.55
C LEU A 46 3.11 8.27 -12.25
N LEU A 47 4.45 8.26 -12.20
CA LEU A 47 5.24 7.17 -12.74
C LEU A 47 4.92 5.83 -12.04
N GLY A 48 4.80 5.81 -10.72
CA GLY A 48 4.43 4.62 -9.98
C GLY A 48 3.07 4.08 -10.41
N THR A 49 2.07 4.95 -10.54
CA THR A 49 0.74 4.56 -11.02
C THR A 49 0.78 4.05 -12.47
N PHE A 50 1.58 4.69 -13.32
CA PHE A 50 1.75 4.27 -14.72
C PHE A 50 2.37 2.86 -14.81
N PHE A 51 3.44 2.59 -14.09
CA PHE A 51 4.05 1.26 -14.05
C PHE A 51 3.09 0.21 -13.49
N GLN A 52 2.32 0.55 -12.46
CA GLN A 52 1.30 -0.35 -11.91
C GLN A 52 0.22 -0.70 -12.96
N GLN A 53 -0.21 0.28 -13.77
CA GLN A 53 -1.18 0.03 -14.83
C GLN A 53 -0.59 -0.79 -15.98
N LEU A 54 0.68 -0.58 -16.33
CA LEU A 54 1.39 -1.43 -17.30
C LEU A 54 1.48 -2.88 -16.81
N TYR A 55 1.82 -3.08 -15.54
CA TYR A 55 1.85 -4.40 -14.92
C TYR A 55 0.48 -5.09 -14.98
N ASN A 56 -0.59 -4.40 -14.58
CA ASN A 56 -1.95 -4.93 -14.64
C ASN A 56 -2.37 -5.29 -16.09
N ALA A 57 -1.99 -4.46 -17.07
CA ALA A 57 -2.27 -4.71 -18.47
C ALA A 57 -1.49 -5.93 -19.00
N ALA A 58 -0.22 -6.07 -18.63
CA ALA A 58 0.62 -7.21 -18.99
C ALA A 58 0.07 -8.51 -18.39
N ASP A 59 -0.32 -8.49 -17.11
CA ASP A 59 -0.92 -9.63 -16.41
C ASP A 59 -2.22 -10.08 -17.08
N ALA A 60 -3.11 -9.14 -17.36
CA ALA A 60 -4.36 -9.44 -18.09
C ALA A 60 -4.10 -10.02 -19.50
N MET A 61 -3.07 -9.52 -20.20
CA MET A 61 -2.70 -10.01 -21.54
C MET A 61 -2.15 -11.43 -21.48
N ILE A 62 -1.30 -11.73 -20.49
CA ILE A 62 -0.72 -13.07 -20.27
C ILE A 62 -1.84 -14.05 -19.92
N VAL A 63 -2.71 -13.72 -18.96
CA VAL A 63 -3.83 -14.57 -18.56
C VAL A 63 -4.76 -14.82 -19.72
N GLY A 64 -5.14 -13.79 -20.48
CA GLY A 64 -6.03 -13.93 -21.65
C GLY A 64 -5.46 -14.79 -22.77
N ARG A 65 -4.14 -14.74 -22.99
CA ARG A 65 -3.47 -15.48 -24.07
C ARG A 65 -3.14 -16.94 -23.73
N TYR A 66 -2.69 -17.19 -22.49
CA TYR A 66 -2.16 -18.51 -22.09
C TYR A 66 -3.16 -19.35 -21.30
N VAL A 67 -4.07 -18.74 -20.55
CA VAL A 67 -5.02 -19.47 -19.69
C VAL A 67 -6.43 -19.52 -20.31
N GLY A 68 -6.76 -18.56 -21.17
CA GLY A 68 -8.02 -18.56 -21.93
C GLY A 68 -9.01 -17.49 -21.49
N LYS A 69 -10.08 -17.37 -22.27
CA LYS A 69 -11.12 -16.34 -22.09
C LYS A 69 -11.90 -16.47 -20.77
N GLU A 70 -12.09 -17.70 -20.31
CA GLU A 70 -12.80 -18.00 -19.05
C GLU A 70 -12.02 -17.50 -17.83
N ALA A 71 -10.70 -17.73 -17.82
CA ALA A 71 -9.81 -17.24 -16.77
C ALA A 71 -9.70 -15.71 -16.79
N LEU A 72 -9.61 -15.09 -17.96
CA LEU A 72 -9.64 -13.63 -18.10
C LEU A 72 -10.94 -13.03 -17.58
N SER A 73 -12.08 -13.67 -17.89
CA SER A 73 -13.38 -13.26 -17.36
C SER A 73 -13.47 -13.44 -15.84
N ALA A 74 -12.85 -14.49 -15.30
CA ALA A 74 -12.78 -14.72 -13.87
C ALA A 74 -11.93 -13.66 -13.14
N VAL A 75 -10.85 -13.18 -13.75
CA VAL A 75 -9.95 -12.18 -13.15
C VAL A 75 -10.48 -10.76 -13.33
N GLY A 76 -10.89 -10.39 -14.55
CA GLY A 76 -11.23 -9.01 -14.92
C GLY A 76 -12.72 -8.67 -14.81
N GLY A 77 -13.61 -9.66 -14.66
CA GLY A 77 -15.06 -9.46 -14.64
C GLY A 77 -15.59 -9.06 -13.26
N ILE A 78 -16.68 -9.72 -12.85
CA ILE A 78 -17.37 -9.46 -11.58
C ILE A 78 -16.44 -9.69 -10.38
N THR A 79 -15.56 -10.68 -10.46
CA THR A 79 -14.56 -10.97 -9.43
C THR A 79 -13.64 -9.79 -9.16
N GLY A 80 -13.11 -9.17 -10.21
CA GLY A 80 -12.28 -7.96 -10.09
C GLY A 80 -13.04 -6.81 -9.42
N THR A 81 -14.32 -6.64 -9.77
CA THR A 81 -15.18 -5.62 -9.16
C THR A 81 -15.40 -5.86 -7.67
N LEU A 82 -15.66 -7.10 -7.26
CA LEU A 82 -15.82 -7.47 -5.85
C LEU A 82 -14.53 -7.26 -5.05
N ILE A 83 -13.41 -7.66 -5.61
CA ILE A 83 -12.10 -7.44 -5.00
C ILE A 83 -11.83 -5.94 -4.85
N ASN A 84 -12.03 -5.15 -5.90
CA ASN A 84 -11.82 -3.71 -5.87
C ASN A 84 -12.71 -3.00 -4.86
N LEU A 85 -13.96 -3.44 -4.68
CA LEU A 85 -14.87 -2.90 -3.67
C LEU A 85 -14.31 -3.13 -2.25
N LEU A 86 -13.91 -4.36 -1.95
CA LEU A 86 -13.39 -4.73 -0.64
C LEU A 86 -12.03 -4.09 -0.34
N VAL A 87 -11.10 -4.15 -1.30
CA VAL A 87 -9.78 -3.53 -1.17
C VAL A 87 -9.88 -2.02 -1.14
N GLY A 88 -10.74 -1.43 -1.97
CA GLY A 88 -10.98 0.02 -2.05
C GLY A 88 -11.42 0.61 -0.71
N PHE A 89 -12.23 -0.12 0.06
CA PHE A 89 -12.60 0.29 1.41
C PHE A 89 -11.36 0.46 2.30
N PHE A 90 -10.44 -0.52 2.31
CA PHE A 90 -9.22 -0.45 3.11
C PHE A 90 -8.21 0.57 2.58
N VAL A 91 -8.13 0.76 1.27
CA VAL A 91 -7.31 1.82 0.65
C VAL A 91 -7.83 3.20 1.04
N GLY A 92 -9.16 3.40 1.04
CA GLY A 92 -9.78 4.63 1.53
C GLY A 92 -9.45 4.91 3.00
N LEU A 93 -9.50 3.88 3.84
CA LEU A 93 -9.15 3.97 5.25
C LEU A 93 -7.65 4.27 5.47
N SER A 94 -6.77 3.65 4.67
CA SER A 94 -5.35 3.97 4.63
C SER A 94 -5.09 5.43 4.23
N SER A 95 -5.86 5.95 3.28
CA SER A 95 -5.81 7.36 2.89
C SER A 95 -6.18 8.29 4.05
N GLY A 96 -7.21 7.95 4.82
CA GLY A 96 -7.58 8.68 6.04
C GLY A 96 -6.47 8.68 7.09
N ALA A 97 -5.84 7.53 7.33
CA ALA A 97 -4.69 7.45 8.24
C ALA A 97 -3.52 8.31 7.76
N THR A 98 -3.25 8.34 6.45
CA THR A 98 -2.22 9.20 5.84
C THR A 98 -2.45 10.68 6.13
N VAL A 99 -3.70 11.15 6.06
CA VAL A 99 -4.08 12.53 6.37
C VAL A 99 -3.78 12.87 7.84
N ILE A 100 -4.18 12.00 8.77
CA ILE A 100 -3.93 12.21 10.21
C ILE A 100 -2.42 12.25 10.50
N ILE A 101 -1.65 11.33 9.91
CA ILE A 101 -0.20 11.28 10.08
C ILE A 101 0.45 12.56 9.54
N SER A 102 0.05 13.04 8.36
CA SER A 102 0.60 14.26 7.77
C SER A 102 0.27 15.50 8.61
N GLN A 103 -0.93 15.59 9.21
CA GLN A 103 -1.31 16.68 10.11
C GLN A 103 -0.44 16.68 11.39
N TYR A 104 -0.24 15.53 12.03
CA TYR A 104 0.63 15.45 13.21
C TYR A 104 2.10 15.70 12.86
N TYR A 105 2.54 15.28 11.68
CA TYR A 105 3.89 15.55 11.18
C TYR A 105 4.09 17.06 10.96
N GLY A 106 3.16 17.72 10.26
CA GLY A 106 3.19 19.18 10.06
C GLY A 106 3.08 19.98 11.36
N ALA A 107 2.35 19.47 12.36
CA ALA A 107 2.25 20.06 13.70
C ALA A 107 3.48 19.81 14.59
N LYS A 108 4.53 19.13 14.07
CA LYS A 108 5.78 18.80 14.80
C LYS A 108 5.54 18.04 16.11
N ARG A 109 4.59 17.07 16.08
CA ARG A 109 4.21 16.23 17.24
C ARG A 109 4.67 14.77 17.05
N PRO A 110 5.95 14.44 17.21
CA PRO A 110 6.51 13.12 16.86
C PRO A 110 5.87 11.97 17.66
N LYS A 111 5.49 12.19 18.91
CA LYS A 111 4.79 11.17 19.73
C LYS A 111 3.42 10.78 19.12
N HIS A 112 2.67 11.75 18.60
CA HIS A 112 1.37 11.51 17.99
C HIS A 112 1.53 10.87 16.60
N VAL A 113 2.56 11.22 15.84
CA VAL A 113 2.91 10.55 14.58
C VAL A 113 3.20 9.07 14.83
N SER A 114 4.08 8.75 15.80
CA SER A 114 4.40 7.36 16.16
C SER A 114 3.15 6.57 16.58
N LEU A 115 2.29 7.15 17.41
CA LEU A 115 1.04 6.51 17.83
C LEU A 115 0.10 6.27 16.64
N ALA A 116 -0.08 7.24 15.77
CA ALA A 116 -0.93 7.13 14.58
C ALA A 116 -0.41 6.05 13.61
N VAL A 117 0.90 5.97 13.39
CA VAL A 117 1.54 4.94 12.57
C VAL A 117 1.32 3.55 13.15
N HIS A 118 1.58 3.35 14.44
CA HIS A 118 1.37 2.04 15.08
C HIS A 118 -0.11 1.62 15.04
N THR A 119 -1.02 2.56 15.27
CA THR A 119 -2.47 2.30 15.21
C THR A 119 -2.90 1.93 13.79
N ALA A 120 -2.40 2.64 12.76
CA ALA A 120 -2.70 2.35 11.37
C ALA A 120 -2.19 0.95 10.95
N ILE A 121 -0.98 0.58 11.36
CA ILE A 121 -0.41 -0.75 11.08
C ILE A 121 -1.19 -1.84 11.80
N ALA A 122 -1.48 -1.67 13.09
CA ALA A 122 -2.26 -2.64 13.86
C ALA A 122 -3.67 -2.83 13.27
N PHE A 123 -4.33 -1.74 12.90
CA PHE A 123 -5.63 -1.78 12.25
C PHE A 123 -5.57 -2.50 10.88
N CYS A 124 -4.52 -2.25 10.10
CA CYS A 124 -4.29 -2.93 8.83
C CYS A 124 -4.10 -4.44 9.00
N LEU A 125 -3.33 -4.87 9.99
CA LEU A 125 -3.09 -6.29 10.24
C LEU A 125 -4.38 -6.99 10.70
N VAL A 126 -5.07 -6.43 11.68
CA VAL A 126 -6.32 -7.01 12.18
C VAL A 126 -7.41 -7.00 11.10
N GLY A 127 -7.60 -5.88 10.43
CA GLY A 127 -8.57 -5.75 9.36
C GLY A 127 -8.22 -6.61 8.13
N GLY A 128 -6.93 -6.71 7.80
CA GLY A 128 -6.43 -7.56 6.71
C GLY A 128 -6.67 -9.04 6.99
N ILE A 129 -6.42 -9.52 8.21
CA ILE A 129 -6.71 -10.89 8.62
C ILE A 129 -8.22 -11.16 8.58
N ALA A 130 -9.02 -10.24 9.11
CA ALA A 130 -10.47 -10.36 9.06
C ALA A 130 -10.98 -10.42 7.61
N LEU A 131 -10.47 -9.54 6.74
CA LEU A 131 -10.83 -9.51 5.32
C LEU A 131 -10.38 -10.77 4.59
N MET A 132 -9.20 -11.30 4.90
CA MET A 132 -8.70 -12.55 4.35
C MET A 132 -9.66 -13.70 4.68
N ILE A 133 -10.01 -13.88 5.96
CA ILE A 133 -10.90 -14.96 6.42
C ILE A 133 -12.29 -14.80 5.79
N LEU A 134 -12.88 -13.61 5.90
CA LEU A 134 -14.22 -13.34 5.35
C LEU A 134 -14.23 -13.48 3.82
N GLY A 135 -13.21 -12.98 3.13
CA GLY A 135 -13.10 -13.07 1.69
C GLY A 135 -13.02 -14.52 1.19
N ILE A 136 -12.23 -15.38 1.85
CA ILE A 136 -12.12 -16.78 1.49
C ILE A 136 -13.44 -17.53 1.70
N ILE A 137 -14.14 -17.26 2.81
CA ILE A 137 -15.42 -17.92 3.15
C ILE A 137 -16.56 -17.43 2.25
N LEU A 138 -16.66 -16.13 2.06
CA LEU A 138 -17.77 -15.49 1.34
C LEU A 138 -17.60 -15.52 -0.19
N ALA A 139 -16.39 -15.77 -0.72
CA ALA A 139 -16.12 -15.82 -2.16
C ALA A 139 -17.13 -16.63 -2.97
N PRO A 140 -17.45 -17.89 -2.66
CA PRO A 140 -18.38 -18.67 -3.46
C PRO A 140 -19.82 -18.14 -3.39
N PHE A 141 -20.21 -17.57 -2.24
CA PHE A 141 -21.54 -17.00 -2.06
C PHE A 141 -21.69 -15.69 -2.86
N ALA A 142 -20.69 -14.79 -2.76
CA ALA A 142 -20.68 -13.53 -3.46
C ALA A 142 -20.73 -13.72 -5.00
N LEU A 143 -19.96 -14.68 -5.53
CA LEU A 143 -19.95 -14.99 -6.97
C LEU A 143 -21.28 -15.55 -7.46
N ARG A 144 -21.95 -16.38 -6.67
CA ARG A 144 -23.29 -16.89 -7.00
C ARG A 144 -24.33 -15.77 -6.96
N ALA A 145 -24.27 -14.91 -5.95
CA ALA A 145 -25.20 -13.78 -5.79
C ALA A 145 -25.07 -12.75 -6.92
N THR A 146 -23.89 -12.61 -7.51
CA THR A 146 -23.64 -11.71 -8.65
C THR A 146 -23.99 -12.30 -10.02
N GLY A 147 -24.55 -13.52 -10.06
CA GLY A 147 -24.98 -14.15 -11.32
C GLY A 147 -23.81 -14.63 -12.19
N THR A 148 -22.65 -14.94 -11.60
CA THR A 148 -21.51 -15.48 -12.34
C THR A 148 -21.87 -16.82 -12.99
N PRO A 149 -21.56 -17.04 -14.30
CA PRO A 149 -21.83 -18.31 -14.96
C PRO A 149 -21.21 -19.50 -14.23
N ALA A 150 -21.94 -20.60 -14.16
CA ALA A 150 -21.53 -21.79 -13.39
C ALA A 150 -20.17 -22.37 -13.84
N GLU A 151 -19.85 -22.23 -15.13
CA GLU A 151 -18.59 -22.70 -15.73
C GLU A 151 -17.38 -21.93 -15.22
N ILE A 152 -17.55 -20.65 -14.86
CA ILE A 152 -16.47 -19.73 -14.43
C ILE A 152 -16.30 -19.75 -12.90
N ILE A 153 -17.34 -20.11 -12.14
CA ILE A 153 -17.32 -20.08 -10.67
C ILE A 153 -16.08 -20.78 -10.07
N PRO A 154 -15.69 -22.01 -10.45
CA PRO A 154 -14.55 -22.67 -9.82
C PRO A 154 -13.24 -21.91 -10.00
N TYR A 155 -13.00 -21.34 -11.18
CA TYR A 155 -11.81 -20.52 -11.46
C TYR A 155 -11.84 -19.21 -10.69
N ALA A 156 -12.99 -18.55 -10.66
CA ALA A 156 -13.20 -17.29 -9.95
C ALA A 156 -13.03 -17.45 -8.41
N VAL A 157 -13.57 -18.53 -7.84
CA VAL A 157 -13.39 -18.83 -6.41
C VAL A 157 -11.93 -19.10 -6.08
N LEU A 158 -11.24 -19.90 -6.92
CA LEU A 158 -9.82 -20.19 -6.71
C LEU A 158 -8.99 -18.90 -6.78
N TYR A 159 -9.22 -18.07 -7.79
CA TYR A 159 -8.55 -16.78 -7.93
C TYR A 159 -8.79 -15.88 -6.72
N MET A 160 -10.05 -15.70 -6.28
CA MET A 160 -10.38 -14.90 -5.12
C MET A 160 -9.70 -15.40 -3.85
N ARG A 161 -9.67 -16.72 -3.62
CA ARG A 161 -9.00 -17.29 -2.44
C ARG A 161 -7.51 -17.01 -2.44
N ILE A 162 -6.83 -17.22 -3.57
CA ILE A 162 -5.40 -16.91 -3.70
C ILE A 162 -5.16 -15.43 -3.47
N TYR A 163 -5.99 -14.57 -4.05
CA TYR A 163 -5.88 -13.12 -3.89
C TYR A 163 -6.05 -12.70 -2.42
N PHE A 164 -7.05 -13.25 -1.71
CA PHE A 164 -7.28 -12.93 -0.30
C PHE A 164 -6.19 -13.45 0.63
N ILE A 165 -5.46 -14.51 0.29
CA ILE A 165 -4.27 -14.93 1.03
C ILE A 165 -3.17 -13.87 0.91
N GLY A 166 -2.99 -13.28 -0.27
CA GLY A 166 -1.99 -12.24 -0.53
C GLY A 166 -2.40 -10.82 -0.07
N ILE A 167 -3.66 -10.61 0.36
CA ILE A 167 -4.20 -9.28 0.61
C ILE A 167 -3.46 -8.52 1.72
N ILE A 168 -2.95 -9.23 2.73
CA ILE A 168 -2.21 -8.65 3.86
C ILE A 168 -0.98 -7.89 3.34
N GLY A 169 -0.22 -8.51 2.42
CA GLY A 169 0.94 -7.86 1.81
C GLY A 169 0.56 -6.59 1.04
N ASN A 170 -0.54 -6.64 0.28
CA ASN A 170 -1.06 -5.50 -0.45
C ASN A 170 -1.47 -4.35 0.48
N LEU A 171 -2.17 -4.65 1.58
CA LEU A 171 -2.59 -3.65 2.56
C LEU A 171 -1.39 -3.04 3.29
N ILE A 172 -0.40 -3.84 3.69
CA ILE A 172 0.85 -3.33 4.30
C ILE A 172 1.58 -2.40 3.34
N TYR A 173 1.67 -2.76 2.05
CA TYR A 173 2.25 -1.89 1.03
C TYR A 173 1.48 -0.57 0.90
N ASN A 174 0.15 -0.59 0.85
CA ASN A 174 -0.67 0.61 0.74
C ASN A 174 -0.50 1.55 1.94
N ILE A 175 -0.55 1.01 3.18
CA ILE A 175 -0.33 1.81 4.39
C ILE A 175 1.10 2.31 4.47
N GLY A 176 2.10 1.47 4.24
CA GLY A 176 3.50 1.87 4.25
C GLY A 176 3.80 2.96 3.23
N SER A 177 3.28 2.84 2.01
CA SER A 177 3.38 3.87 0.97
C SER A 177 2.64 5.16 1.37
N GLY A 178 1.49 5.04 2.04
CA GLY A 178 0.74 6.16 2.59
C GLY A 178 1.53 6.92 3.65
N ILE A 179 2.14 6.21 4.61
CA ILE A 179 2.98 6.79 5.66
C ILE A 179 4.18 7.52 5.05
N LEU A 180 4.89 6.91 4.10
CA LEU A 180 6.02 7.55 3.44
C LEU A 180 5.60 8.83 2.69
N ARG A 181 4.46 8.80 2.01
CA ARG A 181 3.89 9.99 1.37
C ARG A 181 3.48 11.06 2.38
N ALA A 182 2.94 10.68 3.54
CA ALA A 182 2.56 11.62 4.60
C ALA A 182 3.75 12.41 5.15
N ILE A 183 4.95 11.83 5.18
CA ILE A 183 6.20 12.47 5.59
C ILE A 183 6.97 13.10 4.42
N GLY A 184 6.36 13.15 3.21
CA GLY A 184 6.93 13.81 2.03
C GLY A 184 7.89 12.97 1.20
N ASP A 185 8.00 11.64 1.46
CA ASP A 185 8.84 10.75 0.67
C ASP A 185 7.99 9.97 -0.35
N SER A 186 7.91 10.49 -1.58
CA SER A 186 7.22 9.82 -2.68
C SER A 186 8.13 8.92 -3.53
N LYS A 187 9.46 8.99 -3.33
CA LYS A 187 10.43 8.24 -4.14
C LYS A 187 10.58 6.79 -3.68
N ARG A 188 10.61 6.54 -2.36
CA ARG A 188 10.77 5.19 -1.83
C ARG A 188 9.63 4.25 -2.22
N PRO A 189 8.34 4.63 -2.16
CA PRO A 189 7.26 3.80 -2.68
C PRO A 189 7.44 3.41 -4.15
N LEU A 190 7.94 4.33 -4.99
CA LEU A 190 8.23 4.06 -6.40
C LEU A 190 9.34 3.02 -6.56
N TYR A 191 10.43 3.12 -5.78
CA TYR A 191 11.52 2.13 -5.84
C TYR A 191 11.04 0.74 -5.42
N PHE A 192 10.22 0.65 -4.36
CA PHE A 192 9.64 -0.64 -3.93
C PHE A 192 8.76 -1.24 -5.03
N LEU A 193 7.98 -0.42 -5.72
CA LEU A 193 7.14 -0.89 -6.82
C LEU A 193 7.98 -1.41 -7.99
N ILE A 194 9.02 -0.68 -8.41
CA ILE A 194 9.91 -1.08 -9.52
C ILE A 194 10.65 -2.39 -9.20
N VAL A 195 11.07 -2.60 -7.96
CA VAL A 195 11.75 -3.83 -7.54
C VAL A 195 10.78 -5.00 -7.43
N SER A 196 9.49 -4.74 -7.18
CA SER A 196 8.44 -5.75 -7.03
C SER A 196 7.83 -6.18 -8.37
N CYS A 197 7.98 -5.40 -9.43
CA CYS A 197 7.54 -5.71 -10.79
C CYS A 197 8.59 -6.53 -11.54
#